data_67e024d807c336cd24e06e019796f3c1
#
_entry.id   67e024d807c336cd24e06e019796f3c1
#
_cell.length_a   1.000
_cell.length_b   1.000
_cell.length_c   1.000
_cell.angle_alpha   90.00
_cell.angle_beta   90.00
_cell.angle_gamma   90.00
#
_symmetry.space_group_name_H-M   'P 1'
#
loop_
_entity.id
_entity.type
_entity.pdbx_description
1 polymer ?
#
loop_
_entity_poly.entity_id
_entity_poly.type
_entity_poly.pdbx_seq_one_letter_code
_entity_poly.pdbx_strand_id
1 'polypeptide(L)'
;MKMQRRAALVLALLAAPLAALAAEPVKVGFLVKQAEEPWFQDEWRFAEQAAKDKGFTLVKIGIPSGEKMMAAIDNLAAQKAVGFVICAPDVKLGVAVNRAARRHSLKVMSVDDQLVDGAGKPIADIPHMGISGYEIGKQVGQGLLAEMKARGWKPDEVGVLRVAFDQLPTARDRTMGAVDALKAAGFAAANVVDAPQAKTDTESAFNAANIAFTKNARFKRWVAFGLNDEAALGAVRAAEGRGIKHDAMLPSASAAARRR
;
A
#
# COMPACT_ATOMS: atom_id res chain seq x y z
N MET A 1 74.25 -25.85 -14.37
CA MET A 1 73.09 -25.24 -15.04
C MET A 1 71.76 -26.03 -14.93
N LYS A 2 71.62 -27.08 -14.12
CA LYS A 2 70.36 -27.86 -14.02
C LYS A 2 69.57 -27.61 -12.73
N MET A 3 70.11 -26.86 -11.79
CA MET A 3 69.40 -26.55 -10.51
C MET A 3 68.56 -25.27 -10.56
N GLN A 4 68.89 -24.30 -11.39
CA GLN A 4 68.11 -23.03 -11.47
C GLN A 4 66.78 -23.13 -12.26
N ARG A 5 66.61 -24.19 -13.08
CA ARG A 5 65.35 -24.41 -13.80
C ARG A 5 64.23 -25.04 -12.93
N ARG A 6 64.55 -25.65 -11.80
CA ARG A 6 63.54 -26.26 -10.87
C ARG A 6 62.97 -25.26 -9.89
N ALA A 7 63.72 -24.21 -9.54
CA ALA A 7 63.21 -23.17 -8.64
C ALA A 7 62.22 -22.22 -9.31
N ALA A 8 62.32 -22.01 -10.63
CA ALA A 8 61.39 -21.15 -11.37
C ALA A 8 60.01 -21.78 -11.60
N LEU A 9 59.90 -23.14 -11.61
CA LEU A 9 58.60 -23.82 -11.77
C LEU A 9 57.74 -23.86 -10.49
N VAL A 10 58.40 -23.81 -9.31
CA VAL A 10 57.66 -23.82 -8.01
C VAL A 10 57.10 -22.45 -7.66
N LEU A 11 57.72 -21.36 -8.13
CA LEU A 11 57.19 -20.00 -7.88
C LEU A 11 56.00 -19.61 -8.77
N ALA A 12 55.85 -20.29 -9.94
CA ALA A 12 54.72 -20.03 -10.85
C ALA A 12 53.39 -20.69 -10.41
N LEU A 13 53.43 -21.68 -9.52
CA LEU A 13 52.24 -22.34 -9.00
C LEU A 13 51.64 -21.62 -7.78
N LEU A 14 52.31 -20.64 -7.19
CA LEU A 14 51.83 -19.85 -6.05
C LEU A 14 51.13 -18.52 -6.45
N ALA A 15 51.16 -18.19 -7.74
CA ALA A 15 50.43 -17.06 -8.29
C ALA A 15 49.12 -17.50 -8.98
N ALA A 16 48.40 -18.48 -8.40
CA ALA A 16 47.00 -18.64 -8.71
C ALA A 16 46.30 -17.32 -8.25
N PRO A 17 45.64 -16.59 -9.14
CA PRO A 17 44.88 -15.43 -8.70
C PRO A 17 43.88 -15.99 -7.66
N LEU A 18 43.90 -15.49 -6.43
CA LEU A 18 42.74 -15.48 -5.59
C LEU A 18 41.69 -14.69 -6.39
N ALA A 19 41.02 -15.38 -7.32
CA ALA A 19 39.76 -14.92 -7.80
C ALA A 19 38.93 -14.75 -6.52
N ALA A 20 38.88 -13.52 -6.01
CA ALA A 20 37.96 -13.16 -4.95
C ALA A 20 36.61 -13.72 -5.41
N LEU A 21 36.14 -14.79 -4.75
CA LEU A 21 34.79 -15.24 -4.89
C LEU A 21 33.96 -14.04 -4.47
N ALA A 22 33.62 -13.17 -5.43
CA ALA A 22 32.66 -12.12 -5.20
C ALA A 22 31.41 -12.85 -4.73
N ALA A 23 31.11 -12.75 -3.43
CA ALA A 23 29.91 -13.35 -2.87
C ALA A 23 28.73 -12.88 -3.73
N GLU A 24 27.91 -13.84 -4.20
CA GLU A 24 26.72 -13.47 -4.96
C GLU A 24 25.92 -12.44 -4.15
N PRO A 25 25.42 -11.36 -4.80
CA PRO A 25 24.64 -10.35 -4.09
C PRO A 25 23.47 -10.99 -3.34
N VAL A 26 23.30 -10.59 -2.10
CA VAL A 26 22.16 -11.01 -1.26
C VAL A 26 20.86 -10.72 -2.01
N LYS A 27 19.94 -11.70 -2.09
CA LYS A 27 18.63 -11.52 -2.72
C LYS A 27 17.57 -11.21 -1.67
N VAL A 28 16.76 -10.18 -1.91
CA VAL A 28 15.64 -9.77 -1.07
C VAL A 28 14.38 -9.66 -1.92
N GLY A 29 13.30 -10.31 -1.49
CA GLY A 29 12.00 -10.19 -2.15
C GLY A 29 11.26 -8.91 -1.75
N PHE A 30 10.46 -8.35 -2.66
CA PHE A 30 9.45 -7.36 -2.32
C PHE A 30 8.12 -7.73 -2.97
N LEU A 31 7.19 -8.17 -2.16
CA LEU A 31 5.91 -8.75 -2.54
C LEU A 31 4.79 -7.74 -2.28
N VAL A 32 4.00 -7.43 -3.31
CA VAL A 32 2.90 -6.45 -3.22
C VAL A 32 1.59 -7.02 -3.77
N LYS A 33 0.48 -6.69 -3.12
CA LYS A 33 -0.86 -7.21 -3.45
C LYS A 33 -1.41 -6.74 -4.80
N GLN A 34 -1.12 -5.52 -5.22
CA GLN A 34 -1.65 -4.86 -6.43
C GLN A 34 -0.51 -4.20 -7.20
N ALA A 35 0.29 -5.03 -7.87
CA ALA A 35 1.51 -4.62 -8.56
C ALA A 35 1.30 -3.52 -9.61
N GLU A 36 0.10 -3.39 -10.16
CA GLU A 36 -0.29 -2.41 -11.17
C GLU A 36 -0.61 -1.02 -10.59
N GLU A 37 -0.88 -0.92 -9.29
CA GLU A 37 -1.18 0.37 -8.66
C GLU A 37 0.06 1.28 -8.60
N PRO A 38 -0.09 2.59 -8.89
CA PRO A 38 1.01 3.56 -8.83
C PRO A 38 1.73 3.60 -7.46
N TRP A 39 1.00 3.39 -6.36
CA TRP A 39 1.56 3.31 -5.02
C TRP A 39 2.64 2.22 -4.92
N PHE A 40 2.31 1.00 -5.33
CA PHE A 40 3.25 -0.15 -5.26
C PHE A 40 4.36 -0.06 -6.30
N GLN A 41 4.11 0.58 -7.45
CA GLN A 41 5.17 0.89 -8.42
C GLN A 41 6.18 1.88 -7.84
N ASP A 42 5.73 2.88 -7.09
CA ASP A 42 6.61 3.83 -6.40
C ASP A 42 7.42 3.15 -5.28
N GLU A 43 6.79 2.27 -4.47
CA GLU A 43 7.51 1.47 -3.46
C GLU A 43 8.63 0.64 -4.11
N TRP A 44 8.33 -0.05 -5.20
CA TRP A 44 9.34 -0.83 -5.92
C TRP A 44 10.45 0.04 -6.52
N ARG A 45 10.12 1.22 -7.04
CA ARG A 45 11.11 2.15 -7.57
C ARG A 45 12.10 2.61 -6.50
N PHE A 46 11.62 2.93 -5.31
CA PHE A 46 12.49 3.29 -4.17
C PHE A 46 13.27 2.09 -3.64
N ALA A 47 12.67 0.90 -3.63
CA ALA A 47 13.37 -0.33 -3.26
C ALA A 47 14.50 -0.68 -4.26
N GLU A 48 14.31 -0.44 -5.57
CA GLU A 48 15.37 -0.59 -6.59
C GLU A 48 16.52 0.38 -6.35
N GLN A 49 16.22 1.63 -5.96
CA GLN A 49 17.27 2.58 -5.60
C GLN A 49 18.05 2.10 -4.36
N ALA A 50 17.34 1.64 -3.34
CA ALA A 50 17.97 1.08 -2.14
C ALA A 50 18.82 -0.16 -2.46
N ALA A 51 18.35 -1.02 -3.37
CA ALA A 51 19.11 -2.20 -3.82
C ALA A 51 20.43 -1.82 -4.49
N LYS A 52 20.41 -0.80 -5.36
CA LYS A 52 21.63 -0.25 -5.99
C LYS A 52 22.59 0.33 -4.94
N ASP A 53 22.06 1.15 -4.03
CA ASP A 53 22.86 1.85 -3.01
C ASP A 53 23.49 0.90 -1.99
N LYS A 54 22.84 -0.23 -1.70
CA LYS A 54 23.25 -1.20 -0.69
C LYS A 54 23.87 -2.48 -1.27
N GLY A 55 23.87 -2.65 -2.59
CA GLY A 55 24.51 -3.78 -3.26
C GLY A 55 23.80 -5.13 -3.08
N PHE A 56 22.45 -5.14 -3.07
CA PHE A 56 21.67 -6.37 -3.05
C PHE A 56 20.80 -6.53 -4.31
N THR A 57 20.35 -7.75 -4.60
CA THR A 57 19.41 -8.02 -5.69
C THR A 57 17.98 -7.96 -5.19
N LEU A 58 17.17 -7.09 -5.76
CA LEU A 58 15.73 -7.00 -5.48
C LEU A 58 14.95 -7.94 -6.40
N VAL A 59 14.05 -8.76 -5.82
CA VAL A 59 13.12 -9.63 -6.55
C VAL A 59 11.69 -9.10 -6.32
N LYS A 60 11.11 -8.45 -7.34
CA LYS A 60 9.75 -7.87 -7.29
C LYS A 60 8.72 -8.92 -7.69
N ILE A 61 7.68 -9.14 -6.87
CA ILE A 61 6.62 -10.13 -7.16
C ILE A 61 5.26 -9.56 -6.81
N GLY A 62 4.34 -9.54 -7.80
CA GLY A 62 2.91 -9.29 -7.55
C GLY A 62 2.23 -10.51 -6.95
N ILE A 63 1.49 -10.31 -5.85
CA ILE A 63 0.82 -11.37 -5.09
C ILE A 63 -0.68 -11.06 -4.91
N PRO A 64 -1.49 -11.10 -5.99
CA PRO A 64 -2.90 -10.68 -5.95
C PRO A 64 -3.80 -11.60 -5.11
N SER A 65 -3.30 -12.75 -4.65
CA SER A 65 -4.05 -13.71 -3.82
C SER A 65 -3.15 -14.42 -2.81
N GLY A 66 -3.76 -15.00 -1.78
CA GLY A 66 -3.04 -15.80 -0.78
C GLY A 66 -2.30 -17.00 -1.39
N GLU A 67 -2.85 -17.65 -2.42
CA GLU A 67 -2.19 -18.73 -3.16
C GLU A 67 -0.92 -18.23 -3.86
N LYS A 68 -1.02 -17.13 -4.62
CA LYS A 68 0.13 -16.51 -5.30
C LYS A 68 1.18 -16.05 -4.30
N MET A 69 0.75 -15.54 -3.15
CA MET A 69 1.64 -15.14 -2.06
C MET A 69 2.45 -16.34 -1.53
N MET A 70 1.81 -17.46 -1.24
CA MET A 70 2.52 -18.64 -0.75
C MET A 70 3.52 -19.19 -1.79
N ALA A 71 3.10 -19.27 -3.06
CA ALA A 71 3.98 -19.67 -4.15
C ALA A 71 5.18 -18.72 -4.32
N ALA A 72 4.98 -17.42 -4.12
CA ALA A 72 6.06 -16.42 -4.17
C ALA A 72 7.08 -16.61 -3.05
N ILE A 73 6.64 -16.92 -1.83
CA ILE A 73 7.54 -17.21 -0.69
C ILE A 73 8.38 -18.47 -0.97
N ASP A 74 7.75 -19.54 -1.46
CA ASP A 74 8.45 -20.77 -1.82
C ASP A 74 9.47 -20.51 -2.97
N ASN A 75 9.12 -19.69 -3.95
CA ASN A 75 10.00 -19.28 -5.04
C ASN A 75 11.23 -18.49 -4.52
N LEU A 76 11.03 -17.54 -3.61
CA LEU A 76 12.14 -16.79 -3.00
C LEU A 76 13.10 -17.72 -2.25
N ALA A 77 12.57 -18.70 -1.54
CA ALA A 77 13.38 -19.72 -0.88
C ALA A 77 14.22 -20.53 -1.88
N ALA A 78 13.61 -20.97 -2.99
CA ALA A 78 14.29 -21.68 -4.06
C ALA A 78 15.40 -20.84 -4.71
N GLN A 79 15.20 -19.52 -4.82
CA GLN A 79 16.20 -18.56 -5.31
C GLN A 79 17.27 -18.20 -4.26
N LYS A 80 17.27 -18.82 -3.08
CA LYS A 80 18.17 -18.55 -1.97
C LYS A 80 18.10 -17.07 -1.49
N ALA A 81 16.91 -16.45 -1.54
CA ALA A 81 16.72 -15.15 -0.92
C ALA A 81 16.94 -15.25 0.61
N VAL A 82 17.39 -14.18 1.23
CA VAL A 82 17.59 -14.12 2.69
C VAL A 82 16.34 -13.68 3.43
N GLY A 83 15.40 -13.07 2.71
CA GLY A 83 14.15 -12.56 3.28
C GLY A 83 13.35 -11.75 2.27
N PHE A 84 12.25 -11.19 2.76
CA PHE A 84 11.37 -10.38 1.93
C PHE A 84 10.61 -9.31 2.73
N VAL A 85 10.22 -8.26 2.02
CA VAL A 85 9.24 -7.26 2.44
C VAL A 85 7.89 -7.63 1.81
N ILE A 86 6.79 -7.44 2.51
CA ILE A 86 5.47 -7.82 2.03
C ILE A 86 4.37 -6.83 2.41
N CYS A 87 3.57 -6.42 1.40
CA CYS A 87 2.21 -5.93 1.57
C CYS A 87 1.24 -7.03 1.10
N ALA A 88 0.63 -7.75 2.03
CA ALA A 88 -0.15 -8.95 1.75
C ALA A 88 -1.54 -8.62 1.17
N PRO A 89 -2.13 -9.50 0.32
CA PRO A 89 -3.49 -9.33 -0.20
C PRO A 89 -4.57 -9.44 0.89
N ASP A 90 -4.27 -10.13 1.97
CA ASP A 90 -5.10 -10.22 3.17
C ASP A 90 -4.20 -10.25 4.42
N VAL A 91 -4.36 -9.26 5.28
CA VAL A 91 -3.56 -9.12 6.51
C VAL A 91 -3.72 -10.29 7.49
N LYS A 92 -4.85 -11.00 7.44
CA LYS A 92 -5.13 -12.18 8.28
C LYS A 92 -4.31 -13.41 7.91
N LEU A 93 -3.62 -13.38 6.78
CA LEU A 93 -2.67 -14.42 6.39
C LEU A 93 -1.34 -14.35 7.15
N GLY A 94 -1.20 -13.42 8.10
CA GLY A 94 0.03 -13.20 8.87
C GLY A 94 0.60 -14.46 9.50
N VAL A 95 -0.23 -15.33 10.08
CA VAL A 95 0.23 -16.60 10.67
C VAL A 95 0.79 -17.54 9.60
N ALA A 96 0.17 -17.60 8.41
CA ALA A 96 0.65 -18.43 7.30
C ALA A 96 1.99 -17.91 6.75
N VAL A 97 2.10 -16.58 6.57
CA VAL A 97 3.35 -15.92 6.16
C VAL A 97 4.48 -16.20 7.13
N ASN A 98 4.24 -16.00 8.45
CA ASN A 98 5.25 -16.23 9.48
C ASN A 98 5.73 -17.69 9.49
N ARG A 99 4.79 -18.63 9.38
CA ARG A 99 5.12 -20.07 9.32
C ARG A 99 5.95 -20.41 8.08
N ALA A 100 5.58 -19.89 6.90
CA ALA A 100 6.32 -20.13 5.66
C ALA A 100 7.72 -19.52 5.72
N ALA A 101 7.84 -18.28 6.19
CA ALA A 101 9.13 -17.61 6.37
C ALA A 101 10.07 -18.41 7.30
N ARG A 102 9.56 -18.85 8.45
CA ARG A 102 10.33 -19.68 9.40
C ARG A 102 10.76 -21.03 8.80
N ARG A 103 9.84 -21.71 8.09
CA ARG A 103 10.13 -23.01 7.44
C ARG A 103 11.30 -22.90 6.47
N HIS A 104 11.42 -21.79 5.78
CA HIS A 104 12.46 -21.53 4.79
C HIS A 104 13.63 -20.68 5.32
N SER A 105 13.66 -20.38 6.62
CA SER A 105 14.68 -19.52 7.25
C SER A 105 14.77 -18.13 6.62
N LEU A 106 13.67 -17.63 6.05
CA LEU A 106 13.56 -16.29 5.47
C LEU A 106 13.24 -15.26 6.56
N LYS A 107 13.90 -14.09 6.48
CA LYS A 107 13.49 -12.92 7.25
C LYS A 107 12.28 -12.28 6.59
N VAL A 108 11.34 -11.76 7.38
CA VAL A 108 10.15 -11.09 6.85
C VAL A 108 9.90 -9.78 7.58
N MET A 109 9.45 -8.77 6.84
CA MET A 109 8.95 -7.50 7.35
C MET A 109 7.67 -7.14 6.58
N SER A 110 6.62 -6.73 7.27
CA SER A 110 5.43 -6.19 6.60
C SER A 110 5.55 -4.69 6.39
N VAL A 111 5.00 -4.21 5.29
CA VAL A 111 4.97 -2.79 4.92
C VAL A 111 3.54 -2.39 4.56
N ASP A 112 3.20 -1.12 4.76
CA ASP A 112 1.88 -0.52 4.51
C ASP A 112 0.78 -1.15 5.39
N ASP A 113 0.42 -2.41 5.15
CA ASP A 113 -0.59 -3.14 5.92
C ASP A 113 0.03 -4.12 6.92
N GLN A 114 -0.28 -3.93 8.20
CA GLN A 114 0.26 -4.77 9.27
C GLN A 114 -0.37 -6.17 9.26
N LEU A 115 0.46 -7.20 9.20
CA LEU A 115 0.01 -8.58 9.29
C LEU A 115 -0.53 -8.92 10.67
N VAL A 116 -1.69 -9.57 10.70
CA VAL A 116 -2.39 -9.94 11.94
C VAL A 116 -2.71 -11.44 12.00
N ASP A 117 -3.04 -11.91 13.18
CA ASP A 117 -3.59 -13.26 13.41
C ASP A 117 -5.10 -13.31 13.13
N GLY A 118 -5.70 -14.48 13.32
CA GLY A 118 -7.15 -14.68 13.15
C GLY A 118 -8.03 -13.84 14.08
N ALA A 119 -7.48 -13.36 15.21
CA ALA A 119 -8.16 -12.47 16.15
C ALA A 119 -7.92 -10.97 15.84
N GLY A 120 -7.17 -10.66 14.78
CA GLY A 120 -6.83 -9.30 14.39
C GLY A 120 -5.69 -8.67 15.20
N LYS A 121 -4.91 -9.46 15.95
CA LYS A 121 -3.73 -8.96 16.67
C LYS A 121 -2.50 -8.97 15.76
N PRO A 122 -1.65 -7.94 15.83
CA PRO A 122 -0.37 -7.92 15.12
C PRO A 122 0.49 -9.16 15.42
N ILE A 123 1.15 -9.69 14.39
CA ILE A 123 2.11 -10.78 14.55
C ILE A 123 3.41 -10.20 15.11
N ALA A 124 3.65 -10.42 16.40
CA ALA A 124 4.77 -9.82 17.13
C ALA A 124 6.17 -10.12 16.53
N ASP A 125 6.32 -11.30 15.91
CA ASP A 125 7.59 -11.74 15.31
C ASP A 125 7.88 -11.12 13.94
N ILE A 126 6.93 -10.40 13.35
CA ILE A 126 7.08 -9.73 12.06
C ILE A 126 7.20 -8.23 12.29
N PRO A 127 8.39 -7.64 12.11
CA PRO A 127 8.52 -6.19 12.10
C PRO A 127 7.59 -5.56 11.07
N HIS A 128 7.00 -4.42 11.42
CA HIS A 128 6.11 -3.68 10.55
C HIS A 128 6.58 -2.24 10.39
N MET A 129 6.49 -1.73 9.17
CA MET A 129 6.65 -0.32 8.85
C MET A 129 5.44 0.15 8.05
N GLY A 130 4.67 1.04 8.64
CA GLY A 130 3.47 1.60 8.03
C GLY A 130 3.36 3.09 8.24
N ILE A 131 2.36 3.67 7.60
CA ILE A 131 1.97 5.07 7.76
C ILE A 131 0.81 5.18 8.74
N SER A 132 0.64 6.33 9.39
CA SER A 132 -0.55 6.59 10.19
C SER A 132 -1.73 6.90 9.29
N GLY A 133 -2.51 5.88 8.94
CA GLY A 133 -3.72 6.03 8.12
C GLY A 133 -4.68 7.07 8.71
N TYR A 134 -4.88 7.04 10.03
CA TYR A 134 -5.75 7.99 10.72
C TYR A 134 -5.31 9.45 10.57
N GLU A 135 -4.03 9.75 10.79
CA GLU A 135 -3.51 11.12 10.65
C GLU A 135 -3.56 11.62 9.19
N ILE A 136 -3.30 10.73 8.22
CA ILE A 136 -3.49 11.05 6.81
C ILE A 136 -4.95 11.39 6.53
N GLY A 137 -5.89 10.56 7.00
CA GLY A 137 -7.31 10.83 6.87
C GLY A 137 -7.73 12.16 7.49
N LYS A 138 -7.22 12.47 8.67
CA LYS A 138 -7.47 13.75 9.34
C LYS A 138 -6.99 14.94 8.49
N GLN A 139 -5.81 14.84 7.86
CA GLN A 139 -5.33 15.87 6.93
C GLN A 139 -6.23 16.00 5.69
N VAL A 140 -6.75 14.89 5.15
CA VAL A 140 -7.75 14.90 4.06
C VAL A 140 -8.99 15.68 4.50
N GLY A 141 -9.55 15.37 5.66
CA GLY A 141 -10.70 16.10 6.21
C GLY A 141 -10.44 17.59 6.38
N GLN A 142 -9.26 17.96 6.90
CA GLN A 142 -8.86 19.36 7.04
C GLN A 142 -8.71 20.08 5.68
N GLY A 143 -8.14 19.40 4.67
CA GLY A 143 -8.03 19.93 3.31
C GLY A 143 -9.40 20.19 2.67
N LEU A 144 -10.33 19.23 2.83
CA LEU A 144 -11.71 19.39 2.37
C LEU A 144 -12.41 20.57 3.06
N LEU A 145 -12.22 20.75 4.37
CA LEU A 145 -12.76 21.88 5.12
C LEU A 145 -12.22 23.22 4.61
N ALA A 146 -10.91 23.30 4.34
CA ALA A 146 -10.29 24.52 3.82
C ALA A 146 -10.87 24.87 2.45
N GLU A 147 -11.03 23.89 1.55
CA GLU A 147 -11.59 24.08 0.22
C GLU A 147 -13.08 24.45 0.28
N MET A 148 -13.87 23.81 1.14
CA MET A 148 -15.26 24.18 1.37
C MET A 148 -15.40 25.62 1.85
N LYS A 149 -14.54 26.03 2.79
CA LYS A 149 -14.52 27.40 3.29
C LYS A 149 -14.20 28.39 2.17
N ALA A 150 -13.24 28.08 1.32
CA ALA A 150 -12.89 28.90 0.15
C ALA A 150 -14.06 29.05 -0.84
N ARG A 151 -14.90 28.02 -0.97
CA ARG A 151 -16.11 28.03 -1.81
C ARG A 151 -17.35 28.57 -1.10
N GLY A 152 -17.27 28.95 0.16
CA GLY A 152 -18.41 29.43 0.95
C GLY A 152 -19.48 28.34 1.21
N TRP A 153 -19.10 27.06 1.20
CA TRP A 153 -20.00 25.95 1.49
C TRP A 153 -20.21 25.80 3.01
N LYS A 154 -21.45 25.56 3.42
CA LYS A 154 -21.78 25.33 4.82
C LYS A 154 -21.93 23.84 5.13
N PRO A 155 -21.53 23.37 6.33
CA PRO A 155 -21.60 21.96 6.70
C PRO A 155 -22.98 21.31 6.58
N ASP A 156 -24.06 22.06 6.83
CA ASP A 156 -25.44 21.58 6.79
C ASP A 156 -25.96 21.36 5.35
N GLU A 157 -25.34 21.98 4.35
CA GLU A 157 -25.73 21.89 2.92
C GLU A 157 -25.01 20.77 2.18
N VAL A 158 -24.02 20.11 2.80
CA VAL A 158 -23.07 19.21 2.12
C VAL A 158 -23.23 17.79 2.62
N GLY A 159 -23.38 16.85 1.66
CA GLY A 159 -23.24 15.43 1.92
C GLY A 159 -21.75 15.02 1.96
N VAL A 160 -21.43 14.14 2.89
CA VAL A 160 -20.07 13.58 3.06
C VAL A 160 -20.10 12.14 2.59
N LEU A 161 -19.57 11.86 1.41
CA LEU A 161 -19.46 10.51 0.88
C LEU A 161 -18.15 9.88 1.35
N ARG A 162 -18.26 8.88 2.22
CA ARG A 162 -17.16 8.05 2.66
C ARG A 162 -17.15 6.77 1.83
N VAL A 163 -16.22 6.64 0.88
CA VAL A 163 -16.01 5.37 0.14
C VAL A 163 -15.24 4.42 1.05
N ALA A 164 -15.96 3.48 1.64
CA ALA A 164 -15.50 2.68 2.76
C ALA A 164 -14.99 1.29 2.34
N PHE A 165 -13.87 0.85 2.96
CA PHE A 165 -13.36 -0.52 2.88
C PHE A 165 -12.88 -0.97 4.26
N ASP A 166 -13.84 -1.13 5.20
CA ASP A 166 -13.57 -1.27 6.63
C ASP A 166 -12.98 -2.60 7.06
N GLN A 167 -13.01 -3.59 6.17
CA GLN A 167 -12.35 -4.88 6.39
C GLN A 167 -10.82 -4.76 6.41
N LEU A 168 -10.26 -3.68 5.85
CA LEU A 168 -8.84 -3.35 5.91
C LEU A 168 -8.62 -2.23 6.94
N PRO A 169 -7.92 -2.48 8.07
CA PRO A 169 -7.74 -1.50 9.14
C PRO A 169 -7.16 -0.17 8.67
N THR A 170 -6.12 -0.18 7.81
CA THR A 170 -5.51 1.02 7.26
C THR A 170 -6.47 1.85 6.43
N ALA A 171 -7.36 1.22 5.66
CA ALA A 171 -8.40 1.90 4.88
C ALA A 171 -9.48 2.51 5.78
N ARG A 172 -9.92 1.76 6.79
CA ARG A 172 -10.88 2.27 7.79
C ARG A 172 -10.31 3.47 8.51
N ASP A 173 -9.08 3.37 9.02
CA ASP A 173 -8.45 4.44 9.80
C ASP A 173 -8.29 5.72 8.95
N ARG A 174 -7.89 5.60 7.68
CA ARG A 174 -7.82 6.75 6.75
C ARG A 174 -9.17 7.44 6.62
N THR A 175 -10.22 6.69 6.35
CA THR A 175 -11.54 7.28 6.15
C THR A 175 -12.15 7.80 7.44
N MET A 176 -11.91 7.14 8.58
CA MET A 176 -12.39 7.61 9.88
C MET A 176 -11.69 8.89 10.35
N GLY A 177 -10.38 9.03 10.11
CA GLY A 177 -9.67 10.28 10.39
C GLY A 177 -10.29 11.48 9.68
N ALA A 178 -10.70 11.32 8.41
CA ALA A 178 -11.39 12.36 7.66
C ALA A 178 -12.80 12.67 8.23
N VAL A 179 -13.57 11.62 8.56
CA VAL A 179 -14.88 11.78 9.19
C VAL A 179 -14.78 12.54 10.51
N ASP A 180 -13.81 12.20 11.35
CA ASP A 180 -13.65 12.83 12.66
C ASP A 180 -13.22 14.30 12.53
N ALA A 181 -12.37 14.63 11.56
CA ALA A 181 -12.01 16.03 11.28
C ALA A 181 -13.23 16.84 10.83
N LEU A 182 -14.07 16.27 9.96
CA LEU A 182 -15.31 16.91 9.49
C LEU A 182 -16.33 17.08 10.63
N LYS A 183 -16.52 16.06 11.47
CA LYS A 183 -17.41 16.14 12.63
C LYS A 183 -16.95 17.20 13.65
N ALA A 184 -15.66 17.28 13.91
CA ALA A 184 -15.07 18.30 14.78
C ALA A 184 -15.33 19.73 14.26
N ALA A 185 -15.51 19.89 12.94
CA ALA A 185 -15.86 21.15 12.29
C ALA A 185 -17.38 21.41 12.16
N GLY A 186 -18.21 20.60 12.82
CA GLY A 186 -19.65 20.82 12.89
C GLY A 186 -20.51 20.04 11.90
N PHE A 187 -19.94 19.08 11.15
CA PHE A 187 -20.76 18.19 10.31
C PHE A 187 -21.59 17.25 11.16
N ALA A 188 -22.90 17.22 10.91
CA ALA A 188 -23.80 16.27 11.54
C ALA A 188 -23.49 14.83 11.08
N ALA A 189 -23.61 13.86 11.98
CA ALA A 189 -23.44 12.45 11.63
C ALA A 189 -24.40 12.00 10.50
N ALA A 190 -25.61 12.58 10.44
CA ALA A 190 -26.60 12.30 9.39
C ALA A 190 -26.18 12.78 7.98
N ASN A 191 -25.16 13.62 7.88
CA ASN A 191 -24.61 14.07 6.61
C ASN A 191 -23.48 13.14 6.10
N VAL A 192 -22.97 12.25 6.95
CA VAL A 192 -21.99 11.24 6.57
C VAL A 192 -22.71 10.04 5.96
N VAL A 193 -22.42 9.77 4.70
CA VAL A 193 -23.02 8.68 3.92
C VAL A 193 -21.91 7.67 3.60
N ASP A 194 -22.02 6.48 4.18
CA ASP A 194 -21.11 5.38 3.89
C ASP A 194 -21.46 4.74 2.54
N ALA A 195 -20.46 4.57 1.71
CA ALA A 195 -20.50 3.87 0.44
C ALA A 195 -19.52 2.67 0.49
N PRO A 196 -19.95 1.51 1.07
CA PRO A 196 -19.10 0.36 1.19
C PRO A 196 -18.80 -0.24 -0.19
N GLN A 197 -17.51 -0.34 -0.54
CA GLN A 197 -17.04 -0.96 -1.78
C GLN A 197 -16.59 -2.40 -1.54
N ALA A 198 -16.76 -3.25 -2.56
CA ALA A 198 -16.41 -4.67 -2.46
C ALA A 198 -14.89 -4.92 -2.65
N LYS A 199 -14.24 -4.05 -3.43
CA LYS A 199 -12.80 -4.05 -3.73
C LYS A 199 -12.27 -2.63 -3.67
N THR A 200 -10.95 -2.47 -3.68
CA THR A 200 -10.27 -1.15 -3.63
C THR A 200 -10.03 -0.55 -5.02
N ASP A 201 -10.86 -0.89 -6.00
CA ASP A 201 -10.78 -0.44 -7.38
C ASP A 201 -11.83 0.63 -7.74
N THR A 202 -11.63 1.29 -8.88
CA THR A 202 -12.50 2.37 -9.36
C THR A 202 -13.92 1.90 -9.64
N GLU A 203 -14.10 0.67 -10.16
CA GLU A 203 -15.42 0.12 -10.48
C GLU A 203 -16.25 -0.12 -9.23
N SER A 204 -15.68 -0.77 -8.22
CA SER A 204 -16.35 -1.00 -6.94
C SER A 204 -16.70 0.31 -6.24
N ALA A 205 -15.81 1.31 -6.28
CA ALA A 205 -16.07 2.64 -5.74
C ALA A 205 -17.19 3.35 -6.49
N PHE A 206 -17.20 3.29 -7.83
CA PHE A 206 -18.28 3.84 -8.67
C PHE A 206 -19.64 3.25 -8.29
N ASN A 207 -19.73 1.93 -8.20
CA ASN A 207 -20.97 1.23 -7.89
C ASN A 207 -21.48 1.62 -6.50
N ALA A 208 -20.61 1.65 -5.48
CA ALA A 208 -20.96 2.04 -4.12
C ALA A 208 -21.41 3.52 -4.04
N ALA A 209 -20.67 4.43 -4.67
CA ALA A 209 -21.00 5.86 -4.72
C ALA A 209 -22.33 6.12 -5.44
N ASN A 210 -22.58 5.41 -6.56
CA ASN A 210 -23.81 5.55 -7.33
C ASN A 210 -25.06 5.18 -6.51
N ILE A 211 -24.99 4.13 -5.70
CA ILE A 211 -26.05 3.73 -4.77
C ILE A 211 -26.22 4.81 -3.69
N ALA A 212 -25.12 5.31 -3.12
CA ALA A 212 -25.15 6.31 -2.07
C ALA A 212 -25.76 7.64 -2.54
N PHE A 213 -25.40 8.14 -3.71
CA PHE A 213 -25.97 9.35 -4.31
C PHE A 213 -27.48 9.18 -4.59
N THR A 214 -27.91 8.00 -5.08
CA THR A 214 -29.34 7.72 -5.33
C THR A 214 -30.16 7.86 -4.06
N LYS A 215 -29.69 7.26 -2.98
CA LYS A 215 -30.40 7.25 -1.70
C LYS A 215 -30.40 8.60 -0.98
N ASN A 216 -29.49 9.50 -1.36
CA ASN A 216 -29.27 10.77 -0.67
C ASN A 216 -29.38 11.98 -1.59
N ALA A 217 -30.33 11.96 -2.52
CA ALA A 217 -30.58 13.04 -3.50
C ALA A 217 -30.90 14.42 -2.89
N ARG A 218 -31.11 14.49 -1.58
CA ARG A 218 -31.34 15.73 -0.83
C ARG A 218 -30.13 16.67 -0.87
N PHE A 219 -28.91 16.11 -0.93
CA PHE A 219 -27.71 16.93 -0.98
C PHE A 219 -27.42 17.39 -2.41
N LYS A 220 -27.16 18.69 -2.56
CA LYS A 220 -26.81 19.32 -3.84
C LYS A 220 -25.31 19.49 -4.01
N ARG A 221 -24.56 19.39 -2.91
CA ARG A 221 -23.10 19.50 -2.84
C ARG A 221 -22.54 18.30 -2.07
N TRP A 222 -21.37 17.86 -2.48
CA TRP A 222 -20.74 16.69 -1.91
C TRP A 222 -19.25 16.90 -1.68
N VAL A 223 -18.75 16.43 -0.56
CA VAL A 223 -17.34 16.05 -0.40
C VAL A 223 -17.26 14.53 -0.45
N ALA A 224 -16.24 13.99 -1.10
CA ALA A 224 -16.03 12.55 -1.17
C ALA A 224 -14.57 12.20 -0.92
N PHE A 225 -14.35 11.14 -0.19
CA PHE A 225 -13.02 10.60 0.07
C PHE A 225 -13.04 9.09 0.25
N GLY A 226 -11.88 8.48 0.06
CA GLY A 226 -11.64 7.06 0.25
C GLY A 226 -10.20 6.79 0.62
N LEU A 227 -9.82 5.53 0.59
CA LEU A 227 -8.46 5.12 0.99
C LEU A 227 -7.40 5.47 -0.08
N ASN A 228 -7.77 5.51 -1.35
CA ASN A 228 -6.88 5.67 -2.51
C ASN A 228 -7.51 6.56 -3.60
N ASP A 229 -6.76 6.81 -4.66
CA ASP A 229 -7.18 7.63 -5.80
C ASP A 229 -8.31 6.95 -6.58
N GLU A 230 -8.33 5.62 -6.67
CA GLU A 230 -9.37 4.83 -7.33
C GLU A 230 -10.73 5.05 -6.67
N ALA A 231 -10.77 5.12 -5.34
CA ALA A 231 -12.00 5.41 -4.59
C ALA A 231 -12.53 6.82 -4.92
N ALA A 232 -11.65 7.82 -4.97
CA ALA A 232 -12.03 9.19 -5.32
C ALA A 232 -12.48 9.28 -6.78
N LEU A 233 -11.78 8.65 -7.71
CA LEU A 233 -12.12 8.60 -9.13
C LEU A 233 -13.47 7.92 -9.37
N GLY A 234 -13.73 6.80 -8.71
CA GLY A 234 -15.02 6.11 -8.79
C GLY A 234 -16.18 6.99 -8.30
N ALA A 235 -15.99 7.71 -7.18
CA ALA A 235 -16.98 8.65 -6.67
C ALA A 235 -17.25 9.82 -7.64
N VAL A 236 -16.20 10.38 -8.25
CA VAL A 236 -16.34 11.46 -9.26
C VAL A 236 -17.14 10.97 -10.48
N ARG A 237 -16.77 9.83 -11.06
CA ARG A 237 -17.50 9.25 -12.21
C ARG A 237 -18.96 8.96 -11.90
N ALA A 238 -19.27 8.48 -10.68
CA ALA A 238 -20.64 8.28 -10.26
C ALA A 238 -21.41 9.59 -10.13
N ALA A 239 -20.78 10.66 -9.61
CA ALA A 239 -21.36 11.99 -9.52
C ALA A 239 -21.66 12.57 -10.91
N GLU A 240 -20.71 12.50 -11.85
CA GLU A 240 -20.86 12.92 -13.24
C GLU A 240 -22.03 12.20 -13.93
N GLY A 241 -22.10 10.87 -13.80
CA GLY A 241 -23.19 10.05 -14.35
C GLY A 241 -24.58 10.43 -13.82
N ARG A 242 -24.64 11.15 -12.70
CA ARG A 242 -25.88 11.67 -12.08
C ARG A 242 -26.11 13.16 -12.30
N GLY A 243 -25.28 13.79 -13.11
CA GLY A 243 -25.40 15.23 -13.40
C GLY A 243 -25.00 16.12 -12.21
N ILE A 244 -24.28 15.60 -11.21
CA ILE A 244 -23.66 16.39 -10.16
C ILE A 244 -22.47 17.12 -10.80
N LYS A 245 -22.54 18.45 -10.85
CA LYS A 245 -21.52 19.26 -11.51
C LYS A 245 -20.22 19.26 -10.73
N HIS A 246 -19.10 19.50 -11.44
CA HIS A 246 -17.77 19.55 -10.85
C HIS A 246 -17.62 20.63 -9.77
N ASP A 247 -18.36 21.73 -9.87
CA ASP A 247 -18.39 22.81 -8.87
C ASP A 247 -19.22 22.45 -7.62
N ALA A 248 -19.99 21.36 -7.67
CA ALA A 248 -20.77 20.80 -6.58
C ALA A 248 -20.13 19.54 -5.96
N MET A 249 -18.94 19.13 -6.41
CA MET A 249 -18.21 17.95 -5.96
C MET A 249 -16.79 18.29 -5.57
N LEU A 250 -16.37 17.89 -4.35
CA LEU A 250 -14.99 18.00 -3.87
C LEU A 250 -14.48 16.58 -3.55
N PRO A 251 -13.76 15.97 -4.47
CA PRO A 251 -13.11 14.69 -4.20
C PRO A 251 -11.75 14.90 -3.52
N SER A 252 -11.38 13.98 -2.64
CA SER A 252 -10.03 13.89 -2.11
C SER A 252 -9.65 12.44 -1.86
N ALA A 253 -8.38 12.11 -2.10
CA ALA A 253 -7.82 10.82 -1.78
C ALA A 253 -6.60 10.97 -0.89
N SER A 254 -6.39 10.02 -0.01
CA SER A 254 -5.26 10.02 0.92
C SER A 254 -3.92 9.81 0.23
N ALA A 255 -3.91 9.29 -1.01
CA ALA A 255 -2.71 9.12 -1.82
C ALA A 255 -2.35 10.36 -2.66
N ALA A 256 -3.30 11.30 -2.88
CA ALA A 256 -3.13 12.46 -3.76
C ALA A 256 -2.19 13.57 -3.22
N ALA A 257 -1.58 13.40 -2.05
CA ALA A 257 -0.69 14.39 -1.44
C ALA A 257 0.63 14.64 -2.21
N ARG A 258 0.81 14.09 -3.40
CA ARG A 258 2.06 14.16 -4.18
C ARG A 258 2.00 14.90 -5.52
N ARG A 259 0.92 15.63 -5.81
CA ARG A 259 0.90 16.46 -7.03
C ARG A 259 0.90 17.94 -6.66
N ARG A 260 2.07 18.43 -6.33
CA ARG A 260 2.50 19.83 -6.51
C ARG A 260 3.89 19.85 -7.09
#